data_c4153312b0352e16b18f313b36c00db0
#
_entry.id   c4153312b0352e16b18f313b36c00db0
#
_cell.length_a   1.000
_cell.length_b   1.000
_cell.length_c   1.000
_cell.angle_alpha   90.00
_cell.angle_beta   90.00
_cell.angle_gamma   90.00
#
_symmetry.space_group_name_H-M   'P 1'
#
loop_
_entity.id
_entity.type
_entity.pdbx_description
1 polymer ?
#
loop_
_entity_poly.entity_id
_entity_poly.type
_entity_poly.pdbx_seq_one_letter_code
_entity_poly.pdbx_strand_id
1 'polypeptide(L)' 'MEPLYRIEEQSTTGWSDWDEKQPSMSKDQCQALYRRLINDGINPDDLKIVRVS' A
#
# COMPACT_ATOMS: atom_id res chain seq x y z
N MET A 1 12.42 7.77 15.62
CA MET A 1 12.23 6.83 14.51
C MET A 1 11.03 7.24 13.68
N GLU A 2 11.20 7.23 12.37
CA GLU A 2 10.09 7.54 11.48
C GLU A 2 9.17 6.33 11.34
N PRO A 3 7.85 6.55 11.25
CA PRO A 3 6.93 5.44 11.01
C PRO A 3 7.14 4.87 9.62
N LEU A 4 6.91 3.56 9.50
CA LEU A 4 7.00 2.86 8.24
C LEU A 4 5.60 2.36 7.85
N TYR A 5 5.37 2.29 6.54
CA TYR A 5 4.06 1.98 5.97
C TYR A 5 4.19 0.92 4.88
N ARG A 6 3.09 0.25 4.62
CA ARG A 6 2.94 -0.69 3.52
C ARG A 6 1.58 -0.48 2.86
N ILE A 7 1.44 -0.99 1.65
CA ILE A 7 0.18 -0.92 0.91
C ILE A 7 -0.49 -2.28 0.98
N GLU A 8 -1.79 -2.28 1.31
CA GLU A 8 -2.61 -3.49 1.28
C GLU A 8 -3.68 -3.36 0.22
N GLU A 9 -4.03 -4.49 -0.38
CA GLU A 9 -5.04 -4.60 -1.42
C GLU A 9 -6.17 -5.49 -0.93
N GLN A 10 -7.40 -5.08 -1.22
CA GLN A 10 -8.57 -5.90 -0.92
C GLN A 10 -8.75 -6.96 -1.99
N SER A 11 -8.96 -8.21 -1.54
CA SER A 11 -9.27 -9.34 -2.43
C SER A 11 -10.51 -10.06 -1.92
N THR A 12 -10.91 -11.12 -2.60
CA THR A 12 -12.07 -11.92 -2.19
C THR A 12 -11.89 -12.55 -0.82
N THR A 13 -10.66 -12.73 -0.37
CA THR A 13 -10.34 -13.30 0.94
C THR A 13 -10.06 -12.25 2.01
N GLY A 14 -10.18 -10.96 1.66
CA GLY A 14 -9.95 -9.86 2.59
C GLY A 14 -8.74 -9.03 2.21
N TRP A 15 -8.20 -8.30 3.19
CA TRP A 15 -7.05 -7.44 2.97
C TRP A 15 -5.75 -8.22 3.10
N SER A 16 -4.83 -8.01 2.16
CA SER A 16 -3.51 -8.62 2.18
C SER A 16 -2.50 -7.64 1.62
N ASP A 17 -1.20 -7.91 1.83
CA ASP A 17 -0.16 -7.08 1.24
C ASP A 17 -0.31 -7.07 -0.27
N TRP A 18 -0.25 -5.87 -0.86
CA TRP A 18 -0.29 -5.71 -2.31
C TRP A 18 0.84 -6.51 -2.98
N ASP A 19 2.01 -6.51 -2.35
CA ASP A 19 3.17 -7.29 -2.79
C ASP A 19 3.88 -7.79 -1.54
N GLU A 20 3.97 -9.10 -1.39
CA GLU A 20 4.61 -9.71 -0.22
C GLU A 20 6.09 -9.32 -0.10
N LYS A 21 6.72 -8.96 -1.21
CA LYS A 21 8.12 -8.59 -1.24
C LYS A 21 8.35 -7.10 -1.09
N GLN A 22 7.29 -6.30 -0.98
CA GLN A 22 7.45 -4.86 -0.84
C GLN A 22 8.18 -4.54 0.47
N PRO A 23 9.14 -3.61 0.45
CA PRO A 23 9.78 -3.16 1.68
C PRO A 23 8.83 -2.26 2.47
N SER A 24 9.08 -2.13 3.75
CA SER A 24 8.45 -1.08 4.54
C SER A 24 8.96 0.27 4.05
N MET A 25 8.08 1.25 3.88
CA MET A 25 8.40 2.51 3.22
C MET A 25 8.04 3.68 4.11
N SER A 26 8.72 4.82 3.90
CA SER A 26 8.30 6.07 4.51
C SER A 26 6.93 6.46 3.96
N LYS A 27 6.27 7.40 4.66
CA LYS A 27 4.94 7.87 4.25
C LYS A 27 4.96 8.41 2.82
N ASP A 28 5.97 9.23 2.49
CA ASP A 28 6.06 9.85 1.16
C ASP A 28 6.27 8.81 0.07
N GLN A 29 7.13 7.83 0.31
CA GLN A 29 7.36 6.75 -0.65
C GLN A 29 6.10 5.91 -0.84
N CYS A 30 5.43 5.60 0.26
CA CYS A 30 4.21 4.79 0.20
C CYS A 30 3.10 5.52 -0.55
N GLN A 31 2.95 6.83 -0.33
CA GLN A 31 1.97 7.64 -1.05
C GLN A 31 2.27 7.72 -2.53
N ALA A 32 3.54 7.86 -2.90
CA ALA A 32 3.93 7.90 -4.31
C ALA A 32 3.58 6.59 -5.01
N LEU A 33 3.89 5.46 -4.38
CA LEU A 33 3.53 4.16 -4.92
C LEU A 33 2.01 3.99 -5.00
N TYR A 34 1.29 4.41 -3.98
CA TYR A 34 -0.17 4.36 -3.95
C TYR A 34 -0.78 5.09 -5.15
N ARG A 35 -0.32 6.32 -5.41
CA ARG A 35 -0.80 7.10 -6.55
C ARG A 35 -0.49 6.41 -7.88
N ARG A 36 0.70 5.81 -7.99
CA ARG A 36 1.10 5.10 -9.20
C ARG A 36 0.16 3.92 -9.46
N LEU A 37 -0.17 3.16 -8.44
CA LEU A 37 -1.08 2.02 -8.60
C LEU A 37 -2.47 2.45 -9.03
N ILE A 38 -2.97 3.58 -8.51
CA ILE A 38 -4.25 4.13 -8.93
C ILE A 38 -4.19 4.57 -10.39
N ASN A 39 -3.10 5.20 -10.81
CA ASN A 39 -2.91 5.60 -12.20
C ASN A 39 -2.83 4.40 -13.15
N ASP A 40 -2.34 3.27 -12.65
CA ASP A 40 -2.28 2.02 -13.43
C ASP A 40 -3.63 1.33 -13.55
N GLY A 41 -4.66 1.85 -12.88
CA GLY A 41 -6.02 1.35 -13.02
C GLY A 41 -6.56 0.60 -11.81
N ILE A 42 -5.83 0.55 -10.71
CA ILE A 42 -6.32 -0.10 -9.49
C ILE A 42 -7.31 0.84 -8.80
N ASN A 43 -8.45 0.29 -8.40
CA ASN A 43 -9.48 1.07 -7.72
C ASN A 43 -8.96 1.53 -6.34
N PRO A 44 -9.01 2.84 -6.04
CA PRO A 44 -8.57 3.34 -4.73
C PRO A 44 -9.34 2.75 -3.56
N ASP A 45 -10.59 2.31 -3.76
CA ASP A 45 -11.37 1.65 -2.71
C ASP A 45 -10.81 0.27 -2.34
N ASP A 46 -9.99 -0.31 -3.21
CA ASP A 46 -9.38 -1.62 -3.01
C ASP A 46 -7.96 -1.52 -2.46
N LEU A 47 -7.47 -0.31 -2.21
CA LEU A 47 -6.12 -0.08 -1.69
C LEU A 47 -6.17 0.71 -0.39
N LYS A 48 -5.24 0.44 0.50
CA LYS A 48 -5.05 1.28 1.68
C LYS A 48 -3.58 1.27 2.10
N ILE A 49 -3.20 2.35 2.78
CA ILE A 49 -1.87 2.48 3.38
C ILE A 49 -1.99 2.11 4.85
N VAL A 50 -1.13 1.19 5.30
CA VAL A 50 -1.15 0.69 6.67
C VAL A 50 0.18 1.00 7.33
N ARG A 51 0.13 1.53 8.54
CA ARG A 51 1.32 1.76 9.34
C ARG A 51 1.76 0.43 9.97
N VAL A 52 3.04 0.07 9.78
CA VAL A 52 3.59 -1.20 10.27
C VAL A 52 4.64 -1.03 11.36
N SER A 53 5.05 0.22 11.63
CA SER A 53 5.93 0.45 12.78
C SER A 53 5.82 1.89 13.30
#